data_7b8cb4dc684b92ff30874b2198c4e00f
#
_entry.id   7b8cb4dc684b92ff30874b2198c4e00f
#
_cell.length_a   1.000
_cell.length_b   1.000
_cell.length_c   1.000
_cell.angle_alpha   90.00
_cell.angle_beta   90.00
_cell.angle_gamma   90.00
#
_symmetry.space_group_name_H-M   'P 1'
#
loop_
_entity.id
_entity.type
_entity.pdbx_description
1 polymer ?
#
loop_
_entity_poly.entity_id
_entity_poly.type
_entity_poly.pdbx_seq_one_letter_code
_entity_poly.pdbx_strand_id
1 'polypeptide(L)'
;MTAYNPAHKVKPKKALGQHFLKDVTIAERIADTLDDYKDMPVMEIGPGMGMLTRPLLDKGHNLTVVELDVESVAYLSVHFPELQGRILGEDFL
;
A
#
# COMPACT_ATOMS: atom_id res chain seq x y z
N MET A 1 5.53 9.46 -13.62
CA MET A 1 4.91 10.38 -13.09
C MET A 1 5.08 11.61 -13.72
N THR A 2 4.16 12.13 -14.07
CA THR A 2 4.30 13.24 -14.69
C THR A 2 5.03 14.13 -13.94
N ALA A 3 5.46 15.01 -14.55
CA ALA A 3 6.14 16.01 -13.98
C ALA A 3 5.40 16.51 -12.82
N TYR A 4 5.92 16.33 -11.70
CA TYR A 4 5.33 16.82 -10.53
C TYR A 4 5.58 18.28 -10.45
N ASN A 5 4.53 19.03 -10.36
CA ASN A 5 4.64 20.45 -10.15
C ASN A 5 4.11 20.76 -8.77
N PRO A 6 4.95 21.20 -7.86
CA PRO A 6 4.51 21.47 -6.49
C PRO A 6 3.40 22.50 -6.40
N ALA A 7 3.36 23.42 -7.32
CA ALA A 7 2.34 24.44 -7.31
C ALA A 7 0.98 23.86 -7.69
N HIS A 8 0.97 22.82 -8.46
CA HIS A 8 -0.24 22.18 -8.79
C HIS A 8 -0.57 21.12 -7.82
N LYS A 9 0.38 20.67 -7.08
CA LYS A 9 0.23 19.64 -6.18
C LYS A 9 0.02 18.39 -6.89
N VAL A 10 0.35 17.36 -6.33
CA VAL A 10 0.07 16.06 -6.84
C VAL A 10 -1.29 15.66 -6.36
N LYS A 11 -1.93 16.51 -5.56
CA LYS A 11 -3.18 16.18 -4.97
C LYS A 11 -4.25 15.61 -5.84
N PRO A 12 -4.53 16.14 -7.01
CA PRO A 12 -5.59 15.58 -7.80
C PRO A 12 -5.34 14.12 -8.17
N LYS A 13 -4.09 13.81 -8.52
CA LYS A 13 -3.76 12.47 -8.87
C LYS A 13 -3.73 11.59 -7.67
N LYS A 14 -3.21 12.09 -6.57
CA LYS A 14 -3.16 11.36 -5.35
C LYS A 14 -4.57 11.11 -4.82
N ALA A 15 -5.42 12.11 -4.91
CA ALA A 15 -6.78 11.96 -4.46
C ALA A 15 -7.53 10.94 -5.30
N LEU A 16 -7.27 10.88 -6.58
CA LEU A 16 -7.89 9.90 -7.44
C LEU A 16 -7.44 8.50 -7.06
N GLY A 17 -6.17 8.30 -6.81
CA GLY A 17 -5.66 7.02 -6.37
C GLY A 17 -6.24 6.61 -5.04
N GLN A 18 -6.34 7.55 -4.11
CA GLN A 18 -6.92 7.27 -2.82
C GLN A 18 -8.40 6.91 -2.95
N HIS A 19 -9.12 7.58 -3.83
CA HIS A 19 -10.52 7.30 -4.03
C HIS A 19 -10.69 5.88 -4.57
N PHE A 20 -9.87 5.50 -5.52
CA PHE A 20 -9.91 4.17 -6.08
C PHE A 20 -9.67 3.12 -4.98
N LEU A 21 -8.69 3.34 -4.14
CA LEU A 21 -8.34 2.39 -3.10
C LEU A 21 -9.27 2.43 -1.89
N LYS A 22 -10.21 3.38 -1.85
CA LYS A 22 -11.20 3.36 -0.79
C LYS A 22 -12.31 2.37 -1.06
N ASP A 23 -12.40 1.88 -2.27
CA ASP A 23 -13.42 0.89 -2.56
C ASP A 23 -12.90 -0.48 -2.12
N VAL A 24 -13.40 -0.94 -1.01
CA VAL A 24 -12.97 -2.20 -0.41
C VAL A 24 -13.20 -3.37 -1.36
N THR A 25 -14.27 -3.33 -2.13
CA THR A 25 -14.57 -4.40 -3.07
C THR A 25 -13.50 -4.49 -4.15
N ILE A 26 -13.05 -3.35 -4.65
CA ILE A 26 -11.98 -3.33 -5.65
C ILE A 26 -10.69 -3.86 -5.03
N ALA A 27 -10.35 -3.42 -3.83
CA ALA A 27 -9.14 -3.89 -3.15
C ALA A 27 -9.18 -5.40 -2.93
N GLU A 28 -10.33 -5.91 -2.55
CA GLU A 28 -10.47 -7.35 -2.34
C GLU A 28 -10.32 -8.12 -3.64
N ARG A 29 -10.87 -7.59 -4.72
CA ARG A 29 -10.75 -8.25 -6.02
C ARG A 29 -9.31 -8.25 -6.51
N ILE A 30 -8.59 -7.19 -6.27
CA ILE A 30 -7.17 -7.15 -6.60
C ILE A 30 -6.41 -8.20 -5.77
N ALA A 31 -6.70 -8.27 -4.49
CA ALA A 31 -6.04 -9.25 -3.63
C ALA A 31 -6.37 -10.68 -4.09
N ASP A 32 -7.59 -10.92 -4.55
CA ASP A 32 -8.01 -12.23 -5.03
C ASP A 32 -7.18 -12.70 -6.22
N THR A 33 -6.67 -11.78 -7.02
CA THR A 33 -5.85 -12.16 -8.18
C THR A 33 -4.54 -12.82 -7.76
N LEU A 34 -4.15 -12.67 -6.50
CA LEU A 34 -2.91 -13.24 -5.99
C LEU A 34 -3.13 -14.52 -5.19
N ASP A 35 -4.35 -15.05 -5.18
CA ASP A 35 -4.68 -16.23 -4.35
C ASP A 35 -3.81 -17.44 -4.67
N ASP A 36 -3.40 -17.60 -5.91
CA ASP A 36 -2.58 -18.74 -6.32
C ASP A 36 -1.09 -18.53 -6.05
N TYR A 37 -0.73 -17.39 -5.47
CA TYR A 37 0.68 -17.03 -5.29
C TYR A 37 1.07 -16.87 -3.82
N LYS A 38 0.39 -17.60 -2.94
CA LYS A 38 0.66 -17.45 -1.50
C LYS A 38 2.01 -17.97 -1.07
N ASP A 39 2.61 -18.81 -1.87
CA ASP A 39 3.96 -19.30 -1.58
C ASP A 39 5.02 -18.29 -1.93
N MET A 40 4.66 -17.21 -2.60
CA MET A 40 5.64 -16.24 -3.09
C MET A 40 5.59 -14.98 -2.26
N PRO A 41 6.72 -14.33 -2.03
CA PRO A 41 6.70 -13.04 -1.36
C PRO A 41 6.00 -12.02 -2.23
N VAL A 42 5.23 -11.14 -1.61
CA VAL A 42 4.50 -10.09 -2.30
C VAL A 42 5.01 -8.75 -1.79
N MET A 43 5.25 -7.83 -2.70
CA MET A 43 5.66 -6.48 -2.33
C MET A 43 4.60 -5.50 -2.80
N GLU A 44 4.09 -4.71 -1.89
CA GLU A 44 3.12 -3.67 -2.21
C GLU A 44 3.82 -2.32 -2.19
N ILE A 45 3.72 -1.57 -3.27
CA ILE A 45 4.35 -0.26 -3.39
C ILE A 45 3.29 0.80 -3.14
N GLY A 46 3.54 1.69 -2.20
CA GLY A 46 2.64 2.80 -1.91
C GLY A 46 1.32 2.38 -1.30
N PRO A 47 1.33 1.60 -0.23
CA PRO A 47 0.09 1.10 0.37
C PRO A 47 -0.84 2.18 0.92
N GLY A 48 -0.34 3.38 1.14
CA GLY A 48 -1.16 4.46 1.68
C GLY A 48 -1.75 4.08 3.02
N MET A 49 -3.08 4.11 3.12
CA MET A 49 -3.78 3.78 4.36
C MET A 49 -4.06 2.28 4.48
N GLY A 50 -3.57 1.47 3.56
CA GLY A 50 -3.64 0.02 3.71
C GLY A 50 -4.89 -0.65 3.23
N MET A 51 -5.62 -0.06 2.31
CA MET A 51 -6.86 -0.67 1.81
C MET A 51 -6.61 -2.00 1.11
N LEU A 52 -5.52 -2.11 0.36
CA LEU A 52 -5.15 -3.37 -0.26
C LEU A 52 -4.32 -4.23 0.70
N THR A 53 -3.58 -3.58 1.59
CA THR A 53 -2.74 -4.25 2.57
C THR A 53 -3.55 -5.20 3.44
N ARG A 54 -4.71 -4.74 3.91
CA ARG A 54 -5.52 -5.53 4.85
C ARG A 54 -5.98 -6.86 4.21
N PRO A 55 -6.58 -6.89 3.03
CA PRO A 55 -6.97 -8.16 2.45
C PRO A 55 -5.77 -9.05 2.12
N LEU A 56 -4.63 -8.49 1.74
CA LEU A 56 -3.45 -9.30 1.47
C LEU A 56 -2.96 -9.99 2.74
N LEU A 57 -2.92 -9.27 3.85
CA LEU A 57 -2.50 -9.85 5.12
C LEU A 57 -3.52 -10.88 5.60
N ASP A 58 -4.81 -10.59 5.45
CA ASP A 58 -5.87 -11.50 5.90
C ASP A 58 -5.85 -12.80 5.10
N LYS A 59 -5.39 -12.75 3.86
CA LYS A 59 -5.26 -13.95 3.05
C LYS A 59 -3.98 -14.73 3.35
N GLY A 60 -3.12 -14.21 4.20
CA GLY A 60 -1.92 -14.92 4.62
C GLY A 60 -0.72 -14.72 3.71
N HIS A 61 -0.71 -13.66 2.90
CA HIS A 61 0.45 -13.41 2.06
C HIS A 61 1.68 -13.00 2.87
N ASN A 62 2.84 -13.36 2.37
CA ASN A 62 4.11 -12.93 2.91
C ASN A 62 4.37 -11.53 2.32
N LEU A 63 3.87 -10.50 2.99
CA LEU A 63 3.80 -9.16 2.45
C LEU A 63 4.85 -8.23 3.02
N THR A 64 5.50 -7.49 2.14
CA THR A 64 6.39 -6.40 2.50
C THR A 64 5.87 -5.17 1.79
N VAL A 65 5.86 -4.03 2.43
CA VAL A 65 5.39 -2.80 1.80
C VAL A 65 6.52 -1.80 1.65
N VAL A 66 6.46 -1.00 0.61
CA VAL A 66 7.40 0.10 0.38
C VAL A 66 6.59 1.38 0.43
N GLU A 67 6.87 2.23 1.38
CA GLU A 67 6.13 3.47 1.57
C GLU A 67 7.10 4.59 1.94
N LEU A 68 7.10 5.66 1.18
CA LEU A 68 8.01 6.76 1.43
C LEU A 68 7.39 7.88 2.25
N ASP A 69 6.05 7.93 2.31
CA ASP A 69 5.38 8.99 3.04
C ASP A 69 5.45 8.72 4.54
N VAL A 70 6.04 9.65 5.27
CA VAL A 70 6.28 9.47 6.71
C VAL A 70 4.97 9.26 7.47
N GLU A 71 3.94 9.98 7.11
CA GLU A 71 2.66 9.85 7.82
C GLU A 71 2.02 8.49 7.53
N SER A 72 2.13 8.01 6.30
CA SER A 72 1.61 6.71 5.94
C SER A 72 2.38 5.59 6.66
N VAL A 73 3.70 5.74 6.76
CA VAL A 73 4.51 4.77 7.50
C VAL A 73 4.06 4.71 8.95
N ALA A 74 3.83 5.86 9.57
CA ALA A 74 3.38 5.91 10.95
C ALA A 74 2.01 5.24 11.09
N TYR A 75 1.10 5.51 10.17
CA TYR A 75 -0.23 4.93 10.18
C TYR A 75 -0.15 3.41 10.07
N LEU A 76 0.63 2.93 9.11
CA LEU A 76 0.78 1.49 8.89
C LEU A 76 1.39 0.80 10.09
N SER A 77 2.36 1.44 10.72
CA SER A 77 3.03 0.86 11.89
C SER A 77 2.07 0.68 13.05
N VAL A 78 1.10 1.56 13.19
CA VAL A 78 0.14 1.49 14.27
C VAL A 78 -0.99 0.52 13.94
N HIS A 79 -1.51 0.57 12.72
CA HIS A 79 -2.71 -0.16 12.36
C HIS A 79 -2.46 -1.54 11.78
N PHE A 80 -1.23 -1.82 11.39
CA PHE A 80 -0.87 -3.12 10.82
C PHE A 80 0.35 -3.69 11.54
N PRO A 81 0.18 -4.16 12.78
CA PRO A 81 1.31 -4.71 13.53
C PRO A 81 1.97 -5.90 12.83
N GLU A 82 1.24 -6.57 11.95
CA GLU A 82 1.79 -7.67 11.17
C GLU A 82 2.92 -7.22 10.26
N LEU A 83 2.99 -5.92 9.98
CA LEU A 83 4.03 -5.39 9.11
C LEU A 83 5.30 -5.00 9.84
N GLN A 84 5.42 -5.29 11.11
CA GLN A 84 6.63 -4.94 11.84
C GLN A 84 7.85 -5.57 11.16
N GLY A 85 8.83 -4.75 10.83
CA GLY A 85 10.03 -5.21 10.12
C GLY A 85 9.81 -5.41 8.63
N ARG A 86 8.64 -5.06 8.12
CA ARG A 86 8.29 -5.26 6.72
C ARG A 86 7.84 -3.99 6.03
N ILE A 87 8.10 -2.84 6.62
CA ILE A 87 7.82 -1.57 6.00
C ILE A 87 9.15 -0.97 5.58
N LEU A 88 9.37 -0.86 4.29
CA LEU A 88 10.59 -0.29 3.75
C LEU A 88 10.31 1.17 3.42
N GLY A 89 11.07 2.05 3.99
CA GLY A 89 10.88 3.48 3.82
C GLY A 89 11.93 4.10 2.92
N GLU A 90 12.19 5.36 3.17
CA GLU A 90 13.10 6.13 2.35
C GLU A 90 14.49 5.53 2.29
N ASP A 91 14.96 4.95 3.36
CA ASP A 91 16.29 4.37 3.43
C ASP A 91 16.42 3.11 2.56
N PHE A 92 15.31 2.56 2.10
CA PHE A 92 15.37 1.44 1.18
C PHE A 92 15.96 1.85 -0.15
N LEU A 93 15.78 3.08 -0.54
CA LEU A 93 16.28 3.59 -1.79
C LEU A 93 17.73 4.02 -1.68
#